data_a9d33aca71c0c374616e3d812e5a9387
#
_entry.id   a9d33aca71c0c374616e3d812e5a9387
#
_cell.length_a   1.000
_cell.length_b   1.000
_cell.length_c   1.000
_cell.angle_alpha   90.00
_cell.angle_beta   90.00
_cell.angle_gamma   90.00
#
_symmetry.space_group_name_H-M   'P 1'
#
loop_
_entity.id
_entity.type
_entity.pdbx_description
1 polymer ?
#
loop_
_entity_poly.entity_id
_entity_poly.type
_entity_poly.pdbx_seq_one_letter_code
_entity_poly.pdbx_strand_id
1 'polypeptide(L)'
;PVRTRAGNPVRKLTRRLLQTYKTINEKYYQQQQKKVVPTPKLVGLKRVFNEGFDDESGDYIVRAGDVINQRYRITVRQGAKTPLLGKGSFGQVVYAMDMAENLAVALKIIKNQKHFHEQAKTEIDLLNKFLRVPPSSAVTAPESMYNRRQYLPCTQWVEQANVVRMLDTFTFRNHQCLVFELLPLSLYDLLKISKFKGFSLTLVRKLARNILLNLEALRAPEVDVIHCDLKPENVML
;
A
#
# COMPACT_ATOMS: atom_id res chain seq x y z
N PRO A 1 37.60 -3.59 25.43
CA PRO A 1 36.60 -4.17 26.32
C PRO A 1 35.67 -5.07 25.53
N VAL A 2 35.84 -6.40 25.69
CA VAL A 2 35.01 -7.40 25.05
C VAL A 2 33.58 -7.28 25.61
N ARG A 3 32.62 -6.89 24.79
CA ARG A 3 31.20 -6.87 25.17
C ARG A 3 30.75 -8.29 25.47
N THR A 4 30.47 -8.57 26.74
CA THR A 4 29.98 -9.87 27.18
C THR A 4 28.68 -10.23 26.44
N ARG A 5 28.51 -11.51 26.07
CA ARG A 5 27.32 -12.05 25.36
C ARG A 5 25.96 -11.67 26.00
N ALA A 6 25.96 -11.39 27.30
CA ALA A 6 24.77 -10.97 28.07
C ALA A 6 24.28 -9.53 27.78
N GLY A 7 25.13 -8.67 27.21
CA GLY A 7 24.84 -7.26 26.96
C GLY A 7 24.33 -6.92 25.55
N ASN A 8 24.19 -7.93 24.65
CA ASN A 8 23.73 -7.67 23.29
C ASN A 8 22.25 -7.21 23.28
N PRO A 9 21.96 -5.97 22.84
CA PRO A 9 20.59 -5.41 22.83
C PRO A 9 19.63 -6.24 21.97
N VAL A 10 20.10 -6.78 20.85
CA VAL A 10 19.28 -7.63 19.97
C VAL A 10 18.80 -8.87 20.73
N ARG A 11 19.68 -9.52 21.49
CA ARG A 11 19.33 -10.71 22.28
C ARG A 11 18.37 -10.38 23.43
N LYS A 12 18.47 -9.19 24.04
CA LYS A 12 17.51 -8.74 25.06
C LYS A 12 16.14 -8.48 24.47
N LEU A 13 16.06 -7.86 23.29
CA LEU A 13 14.81 -7.55 22.59
C LEU A 13 14.11 -8.80 22.02
N THR A 14 14.88 -9.83 21.63
CA THR A 14 14.31 -11.03 21.00
C THR A 14 14.09 -12.20 21.96
N ARG A 15 14.62 -12.15 23.19
CA ARG A 15 14.62 -13.28 24.16
C ARG A 15 13.23 -13.81 24.52
N ARG A 16 12.18 -12.99 24.44
CA ARG A 16 10.78 -13.36 24.74
C ARG A 16 9.84 -12.96 23.61
N LEU A 17 10.32 -12.83 22.41
CA LEU A 17 9.54 -12.33 21.28
C LEU A 17 8.25 -13.13 21.06
N LEU A 18 8.33 -14.46 21.06
CA LEU A 18 7.17 -15.35 20.92
C LEU A 18 6.14 -15.19 22.05
N GLN A 19 6.60 -15.02 23.31
CA GLN A 19 5.70 -14.77 24.43
C GLN A 19 5.04 -13.40 24.31
N THR A 20 5.79 -12.38 23.92
CA THR A 20 5.27 -11.03 23.69
C THR A 20 4.21 -11.04 22.61
N TYR A 21 4.44 -11.70 21.48
CA TYR A 21 3.43 -11.84 20.42
C TYR A 21 2.19 -12.58 20.88
N LYS A 22 2.34 -13.69 21.62
CA LYS A 22 1.17 -14.41 22.20
C LYS A 22 0.35 -13.49 23.10
N THR A 23 0.99 -12.77 24.01
CA THR A 23 0.30 -11.85 24.93
C THR A 23 -0.40 -10.70 24.18
N ILE A 24 0.23 -10.15 23.13
CA ILE A 24 -0.38 -9.10 22.30
C ILE A 24 -1.61 -9.66 21.58
N ASN A 25 -1.50 -10.83 20.95
CA ASN A 25 -2.59 -11.48 20.26
C ASN A 25 -3.76 -11.81 21.21
N GLU A 26 -3.49 -12.39 22.37
CA GLU A 26 -4.50 -12.70 23.38
C GLU A 26 -5.25 -11.44 23.82
N LYS A 27 -4.52 -10.35 24.14
CA LYS A 27 -5.13 -9.07 24.51
C LYS A 27 -5.96 -8.48 23.37
N TYR A 28 -5.46 -8.55 22.13
CA TYR A 28 -6.17 -8.05 20.95
C TYR A 28 -7.49 -8.80 20.74
N TYR A 29 -7.47 -10.14 20.76
CA TYR A 29 -8.68 -10.93 20.58
C TYR A 29 -9.66 -10.80 21.75
N GLN A 30 -9.18 -10.68 22.99
CA GLN A 30 -10.04 -10.38 24.15
C GLN A 30 -10.73 -9.01 24.04
N GLN A 31 -10.02 -7.99 23.52
CA GLN A 31 -10.63 -6.68 23.27
C GLN A 31 -11.65 -6.72 22.13
N GLN A 32 -11.42 -7.51 21.09
CA GLN A 32 -12.38 -7.70 20.00
C GLN A 32 -13.65 -8.42 20.50
N GLN A 33 -13.52 -9.44 21.36
CA GLN A 33 -14.66 -10.13 21.95
C GLN A 33 -15.48 -9.24 22.90
N LYS A 34 -14.84 -8.33 23.63
CA LYS A 34 -15.54 -7.37 24.51
C LYS A 34 -16.28 -6.26 23.73
N LYS A 35 -15.95 -6.02 22.47
CA LYS A 35 -16.64 -5.04 21.61
C LYS A 35 -17.96 -5.56 21.03
N VAL A 36 -18.26 -6.83 21.19
CA VAL A 36 -19.54 -7.42 20.75
C VAL A 36 -20.50 -7.45 21.95
N VAL A 37 -20.89 -6.29 22.45
CA VAL A 37 -22.16 -6.16 23.19
C VAL A 37 -23.22 -5.84 22.13
N PRO A 38 -24.18 -6.71 21.86
CA PRO A 38 -25.28 -6.36 20.97
C PRO A 38 -26.13 -5.31 21.69
N THR A 39 -25.94 -4.04 21.32
CA THR A 39 -26.96 -3.03 21.59
C THR A 39 -28.25 -3.47 20.91
N PRO A 40 -29.42 -3.38 21.55
CA PRO A 40 -30.68 -3.74 20.94
C PRO A 40 -30.84 -2.94 19.66
N LYS A 41 -30.97 -3.63 18.53
CA LYS A 41 -31.24 -3.02 17.23
C LYS A 41 -32.61 -2.35 17.33
N LEU A 42 -32.65 -1.05 17.46
CA LEU A 42 -33.82 -0.27 17.07
C LEU A 42 -34.08 -0.56 15.59
N VAL A 43 -35.08 -1.37 15.33
CA VAL A 43 -35.61 -1.60 13.98
C VAL A 43 -36.27 -0.30 13.53
N GLY A 44 -35.57 0.49 12.72
CA GLY A 44 -36.12 1.73 12.22
C GLY A 44 -35.06 2.65 11.65
N LEU A 45 -35.06 2.83 10.34
CA LEU A 45 -34.23 3.70 9.51
C LEU A 45 -32.78 3.24 9.36
N LYS A 46 -32.48 2.63 8.22
CA LYS A 46 -31.09 2.44 7.76
C LYS A 46 -30.43 3.82 7.75
N ARG A 47 -29.44 4.03 8.62
CA ARG A 47 -28.60 5.23 8.54
C ARG A 47 -27.94 5.25 7.17
N VAL A 48 -28.20 6.29 6.40
CA VAL A 48 -27.60 6.53 5.10
C VAL A 48 -26.35 7.37 5.37
N PHE A 49 -25.17 6.83 5.01
CA PHE A 49 -23.90 7.53 5.14
C PHE A 49 -23.47 8.04 3.77
N ASN A 50 -22.94 9.28 3.73
CA ASN A 50 -22.47 9.92 2.50
C ASN A 50 -23.44 9.71 1.32
N GLU A 51 -24.72 10.10 1.50
CA GLU A 51 -25.78 9.97 0.49
C GLU A 51 -26.00 8.53 -0.02
N GLY A 52 -25.61 7.52 0.75
CA GLY A 52 -25.73 6.11 0.39
C GLY A 52 -24.53 5.53 -0.37
N PHE A 53 -23.45 6.29 -0.46
CA PHE A 53 -22.21 5.83 -1.08
C PHE A 53 -21.24 5.18 -0.13
N ASP A 54 -21.41 5.34 1.20
CA ASP A 54 -20.55 4.78 2.22
C ASP A 54 -21.27 3.71 3.04
N ASP A 55 -20.48 2.77 3.56
CA ASP A 55 -20.92 1.85 4.60
C ASP A 55 -20.74 2.47 6.01
N GLU A 56 -21.15 1.71 7.05
CA GLU A 56 -21.04 2.14 8.46
C GLU A 56 -19.59 2.40 8.91
N SER A 57 -18.61 1.84 8.22
CA SER A 57 -17.17 2.02 8.51
C SER A 57 -16.52 3.16 7.73
N GLY A 58 -17.30 3.86 6.89
CA GLY A 58 -16.83 4.95 6.04
C GLY A 58 -16.07 4.46 4.80
N ASP A 59 -16.21 3.18 4.43
CA ASP A 59 -15.71 2.67 3.16
C ASP A 59 -16.71 2.99 2.04
N TYR A 60 -16.23 3.40 0.87
CA TYR A 60 -17.03 3.56 -0.34
C TYR A 60 -17.64 2.21 -0.75
N ILE A 61 -18.94 2.17 -1.04
CA ILE A 61 -19.64 0.98 -1.51
C ILE A 61 -19.33 0.73 -2.98
N VAL A 62 -18.31 -0.10 -3.22
CA VAL A 62 -17.81 -0.43 -4.57
C VAL A 62 -18.81 -1.30 -5.33
N ARG A 63 -19.14 -0.89 -6.56
CA ARG A 63 -19.93 -1.67 -7.50
C ARG A 63 -19.17 -1.82 -8.82
N ALA A 64 -19.17 -3.00 -9.39
CA ALA A 64 -18.64 -3.21 -10.73
C ALA A 64 -19.47 -2.40 -11.76
N GLY A 65 -18.77 -1.70 -12.63
CA GLY A 65 -19.38 -0.78 -13.59
C GLY A 65 -19.38 0.69 -13.18
N ASP A 66 -19.18 1.00 -11.88
CA ASP A 66 -19.09 2.39 -11.43
C ASP A 66 -17.92 3.11 -12.14
N VAL A 67 -18.15 4.36 -12.50
CA VAL A 67 -17.13 5.24 -13.09
C VAL A 67 -16.74 6.30 -12.08
N ILE A 68 -15.51 6.21 -11.60
CA ILE A 68 -14.92 7.14 -10.65
C ILE A 68 -14.25 8.27 -11.42
N ASN A 69 -14.53 9.53 -11.00
CA ASN A 69 -13.96 10.74 -11.59
C ASN A 69 -14.09 10.80 -13.14
N GLN A 70 -15.18 10.26 -13.70
CA GLN A 70 -15.47 10.22 -15.15
C GLN A 70 -14.38 9.53 -16.00
N ARG A 71 -13.38 8.90 -15.38
CA ARG A 71 -12.22 8.32 -16.03
C ARG A 71 -11.97 6.86 -15.67
N TYR A 72 -12.12 6.47 -14.41
CA TYR A 72 -11.74 5.16 -13.91
C TYR A 72 -12.95 4.26 -13.75
N ARG A 73 -13.13 3.30 -14.65
CA ARG A 73 -14.24 2.34 -14.59
C ARG A 73 -13.83 1.15 -13.70
N ILE A 74 -14.54 0.97 -12.59
CA ILE A 74 -14.38 -0.20 -11.73
C ILE A 74 -14.85 -1.44 -12.50
N THR A 75 -13.99 -2.43 -12.63
CA THR A 75 -14.30 -3.68 -13.32
C THR A 75 -13.69 -4.87 -12.59
N VAL A 76 -14.06 -6.07 -13.01
CA VAL A 76 -13.57 -7.30 -12.40
C VAL A 76 -12.44 -7.87 -13.25
N ARG A 77 -11.31 -8.15 -12.62
CA ARG A 77 -10.18 -8.82 -13.31
C ARG A 77 -10.61 -10.20 -13.79
N GLN A 78 -10.13 -10.61 -14.95
CA GLN A 78 -10.40 -11.93 -15.49
C GLN A 78 -10.06 -13.05 -14.46
N GLY A 79 -11.03 -13.92 -14.19
CA GLY A 79 -10.90 -15.00 -13.21
C GLY A 79 -11.17 -14.60 -11.75
N ALA A 80 -11.40 -13.31 -11.46
CA ALA A 80 -11.80 -12.83 -10.13
C ALA A 80 -13.34 -12.79 -9.99
N LYS A 81 -13.83 -12.84 -8.75
CA LYS A 81 -15.27 -12.73 -8.45
C LYS A 81 -15.71 -11.31 -8.10
N THR A 82 -14.79 -10.48 -7.68
CA THR A 82 -15.05 -9.11 -7.24
C THR A 82 -13.99 -8.15 -7.79
N PRO A 83 -14.28 -6.85 -7.90
CA PRO A 83 -13.29 -5.86 -8.31
C PRO A 83 -12.25 -5.58 -7.22
N LEU A 84 -12.44 -6.09 -6.00
CA LEU A 84 -11.57 -5.82 -4.86
C LEU A 84 -10.23 -6.53 -5.00
N LEU A 85 -9.13 -5.77 -5.03
CA LEU A 85 -7.75 -6.25 -4.98
C LEU A 85 -7.26 -6.41 -3.55
N GLY A 86 -7.72 -5.54 -2.63
CA GLY A 86 -7.38 -5.59 -1.23
C GLY A 86 -8.26 -4.68 -0.38
N LYS A 87 -8.41 -5.00 0.90
CA LYS A 87 -9.10 -4.17 1.89
C LYS A 87 -8.28 -4.13 3.17
N GLY A 88 -8.04 -2.92 3.68
CA GLY A 88 -7.26 -2.67 4.89
C GLY A 88 -7.94 -1.68 5.82
N SER A 89 -7.23 -1.30 6.88
CA SER A 89 -7.70 -0.32 7.86
C SER A 89 -7.95 1.06 7.25
N PHE A 90 -7.16 1.46 6.26
CA PHE A 90 -7.21 2.79 5.62
C PHE A 90 -8.25 2.91 4.51
N GLY A 91 -8.81 1.80 4.03
CA GLY A 91 -9.73 1.76 2.90
C GLY A 91 -9.56 0.51 2.05
N GLN A 92 -9.84 0.62 0.78
CA GLN A 92 -9.87 -0.50 -0.14
C GLN A 92 -9.16 -0.18 -1.44
N VAL A 93 -8.61 -1.21 -2.09
CA VAL A 93 -7.98 -1.13 -3.39
C VAL A 93 -8.81 -1.95 -4.38
N VAL A 94 -9.19 -1.35 -5.48
CA VAL A 94 -10.02 -1.98 -6.50
C VAL A 94 -9.33 -1.99 -7.87
N TYR A 95 -9.66 -3.00 -8.65
CA TYR A 95 -9.26 -3.07 -10.04
C TYR A 95 -10.13 -2.13 -10.88
N ALA A 96 -9.50 -1.24 -11.63
CA ALA A 96 -10.19 -0.32 -12.51
C ALA A 96 -9.49 -0.23 -13.88
N MET A 97 -10.25 0.20 -14.88
CA MET A 97 -9.75 0.55 -16.21
C MET A 97 -9.71 2.06 -16.33
N ASP A 98 -8.56 2.62 -16.57
CA ASP A 98 -8.40 4.00 -17.01
C ASP A 98 -8.90 4.12 -18.44
N MET A 99 -10.05 4.77 -18.63
CA MET A 99 -10.67 4.89 -19.95
C MET A 99 -9.96 5.89 -20.87
N ALA A 100 -9.16 6.80 -20.33
CA ALA A 100 -8.41 7.75 -21.13
C ALA A 100 -7.15 7.13 -21.75
N GLU A 101 -6.43 6.30 -20.96
CA GLU A 101 -5.18 5.68 -21.39
C GLU A 101 -5.39 4.22 -21.84
N ASN A 102 -6.62 3.67 -21.69
CA ASN A 102 -6.97 2.26 -21.92
C ASN A 102 -6.03 1.29 -21.17
N LEU A 103 -5.75 1.62 -19.91
CA LEU A 103 -4.81 0.91 -19.07
C LEU A 103 -5.49 0.39 -17.80
N ALA A 104 -5.16 -0.84 -17.41
CA ALA A 104 -5.58 -1.38 -16.12
C ALA A 104 -4.79 -0.77 -14.98
N VAL A 105 -5.47 -0.34 -13.92
CA VAL A 105 -4.89 0.35 -12.76
C VAL A 105 -5.41 -0.22 -11.44
N ALA A 106 -4.65 0.01 -10.36
CA ALA A 106 -5.09 -0.23 -9.01
C ALA A 106 -5.57 1.11 -8.40
N LEU A 107 -6.87 1.21 -8.12
CA LEU A 107 -7.48 2.41 -7.54
C LEU A 107 -7.66 2.20 -6.04
N LYS A 108 -6.90 2.93 -5.21
CA LYS A 108 -7.02 2.96 -3.75
C LYS A 108 -8.00 4.04 -3.35
N ILE A 109 -9.08 3.64 -2.68
CA ILE A 109 -10.15 4.53 -2.18
C ILE A 109 -10.02 4.58 -0.66
N ILE A 110 -9.63 5.73 -0.15
CA ILE A 110 -9.41 5.97 1.28
C ILE A 110 -10.77 6.14 1.98
N LYS A 111 -10.90 5.63 3.20
CA LYS A 111 -12.10 5.81 4.02
C LYS A 111 -12.43 7.28 4.22
N ASN A 112 -13.73 7.60 4.20
CA ASN A 112 -14.25 8.93 4.45
C ASN A 112 -14.20 9.28 5.95
N GLN A 113 -12.97 9.41 6.48
CA GLN A 113 -12.70 9.80 7.86
C GLN A 113 -11.48 10.72 7.89
N LYS A 114 -11.57 11.82 8.65
CA LYS A 114 -10.57 12.89 8.66
C LYS A 114 -9.13 12.41 8.87
N HIS A 115 -8.91 11.52 9.85
CA HIS A 115 -7.57 11.02 10.16
C HIS A 115 -6.96 10.19 9.02
N PHE A 116 -7.77 9.44 8.25
CA PHE A 116 -7.27 8.71 7.08
C PHE A 116 -6.97 9.63 5.91
N HIS A 117 -7.71 10.74 5.77
CA HIS A 117 -7.37 11.76 4.78
C HIS A 117 -6.05 12.45 5.08
N GLU A 118 -5.75 12.72 6.36
CA GLU A 118 -4.46 13.30 6.79
C GLU A 118 -3.31 12.33 6.49
N GLN A 119 -3.50 11.05 6.77
CA GLN A 119 -2.53 10.01 6.44
C GLN A 119 -2.32 9.86 4.93
N ALA A 120 -3.40 9.91 4.14
CA ALA A 120 -3.32 9.84 2.69
C ALA A 120 -2.54 11.03 2.09
N LYS A 121 -2.68 12.25 2.65
CA LYS A 121 -1.87 13.40 2.24
C LYS A 121 -0.38 13.14 2.46
N THR A 122 -0.01 12.61 3.61
CA THR A 122 1.39 12.25 3.90
C THR A 122 1.92 11.22 2.91
N GLU A 123 1.11 10.19 2.57
CA GLU A 123 1.46 9.20 1.56
C GLU A 123 1.65 9.82 0.17
N ILE A 124 0.74 10.71 -0.24
CA ILE A 124 0.81 11.43 -1.52
C ILE A 124 2.05 12.32 -1.57
N ASP A 125 2.32 13.08 -0.51
CA ASP A 125 3.49 13.96 -0.45
C ASP A 125 4.79 13.17 -0.54
N LEU A 126 4.84 12.01 0.11
CA LEU A 126 5.98 11.10 0.06
C LEU A 126 6.18 10.53 -1.35
N LEU A 127 5.13 10.00 -1.97
CA LEU A 127 5.20 9.48 -3.34
C LEU A 127 5.58 10.57 -4.34
N ASN A 128 5.10 11.79 -4.15
CA ASN A 128 5.49 12.95 -4.96
C ASN A 128 6.96 13.33 -4.76
N LYS A 129 7.54 13.14 -3.56
CA LYS A 129 8.98 13.32 -3.37
C LYS A 129 9.77 12.38 -4.28
N PHE A 130 9.44 11.09 -4.32
CA PHE A 130 10.06 10.14 -5.22
C PHE A 130 9.95 10.54 -6.70
N LEU A 131 8.86 11.18 -7.10
CA LEU A 131 8.68 11.66 -8.48
C LEU A 131 9.51 12.92 -8.81
N ARG A 132 9.94 13.68 -7.81
CA ARG A 132 10.63 14.97 -7.99
C ARG A 132 12.15 14.91 -7.81
N VAL A 133 12.67 13.88 -7.17
CA VAL A 133 14.09 13.78 -6.84
C VAL A 133 14.85 13.12 -8.00
N PRO A 134 15.73 13.84 -8.71
CA PRO A 134 16.69 13.20 -9.60
C PRO A 134 17.74 12.48 -8.73
N PRO A 135 18.22 11.30 -9.14
CA PRO A 135 19.30 10.65 -8.42
C PRO A 135 20.54 11.57 -8.40
N SER A 136 21.07 11.84 -7.22
CA SER A 136 22.30 12.61 -7.00
C SER A 136 23.54 12.01 -7.69
N SER A 137 23.40 10.81 -8.26
CA SER A 137 24.43 10.08 -9.02
C SER A 137 24.14 9.94 -10.52
N ALA A 138 23.13 10.60 -11.07
CA ALA A 138 22.93 10.64 -12.53
C ALA A 138 23.93 11.57 -13.19
N VAL A 139 25.20 11.21 -13.08
CA VAL A 139 26.27 11.73 -13.93
C VAL A 139 25.99 11.22 -15.35
N THR A 140 25.69 12.19 -16.24
CA THR A 140 25.76 12.05 -17.70
C THR A 140 24.77 11.11 -18.39
N ALA A 141 23.50 11.54 -18.49
CA ALA A 141 22.72 11.20 -19.68
C ALA A 141 22.87 12.36 -20.70
N PRO A 142 23.14 12.08 -22.00
CA PRO A 142 23.33 13.14 -23.00
C PRO A 142 22.03 13.91 -23.23
N GLU A 143 22.14 15.24 -23.33
CA GLU A 143 21.04 16.22 -23.53
C GLU A 143 20.11 15.96 -24.73
N SER A 144 20.44 15.02 -25.60
CA SER A 144 19.69 14.74 -26.85
C SER A 144 18.38 13.95 -26.62
N MET A 145 18.09 13.48 -25.41
CA MET A 145 16.81 12.79 -25.07
C MET A 145 15.73 13.70 -24.46
N TYR A 146 15.97 15.00 -24.35
CA TYR A 146 15.09 15.95 -23.67
C TYR A 146 13.86 16.41 -24.47
N ASN A 147 13.64 15.91 -25.67
CA ASN A 147 12.51 16.29 -26.52
C ASN A 147 11.56 15.12 -26.79
N ARG A 148 10.74 14.76 -25.80
CA ARG A 148 9.34 14.34 -25.98
C ARG A 148 8.70 13.98 -24.64
N ARG A 149 7.76 14.88 -24.21
CA ARG A 149 6.84 14.71 -23.07
C ARG A 149 7.49 14.60 -21.68
N GLN A 150 7.43 15.65 -21.01
CA GLN A 150 7.56 16.12 -19.62
C GLN A 150 7.54 15.12 -18.43
N TYR A 151 7.97 13.85 -18.58
CA TYR A 151 7.85 12.84 -17.50
C TYR A 151 9.09 11.96 -17.31
N LEU A 152 10.31 12.38 -17.67
CA LEU A 152 11.35 11.39 -17.86
C LEU A 152 12.63 11.39 -17.03
N PRO A 153 12.97 12.26 -16.10
CA PRO A 153 14.10 11.96 -15.20
C PRO A 153 13.71 11.12 -13.98
N CYS A 154 12.46 11.23 -13.52
CA CYS A 154 12.00 10.57 -12.28
C CYS A 154 11.62 9.10 -12.44
N THR A 155 11.19 8.65 -13.61
CA THR A 155 10.72 7.27 -13.79
C THR A 155 11.83 6.24 -13.60
N GLN A 156 13.05 6.51 -14.07
CA GLN A 156 14.16 5.57 -13.89
C GLN A 156 14.56 5.39 -12.43
N TRP A 157 14.52 6.46 -11.64
CA TRP A 157 14.87 6.37 -10.23
C TRP A 157 13.79 5.64 -9.42
N VAL A 158 12.52 5.90 -9.69
CA VAL A 158 11.38 5.19 -9.08
C VAL A 158 11.47 3.69 -9.40
N GLU A 159 11.77 3.33 -10.65
CA GLU A 159 11.99 1.94 -11.06
C GLU A 159 13.19 1.31 -10.37
N GLN A 160 14.32 2.03 -10.26
CA GLN A 160 15.50 1.54 -9.55
C GLN A 160 15.30 1.45 -8.05
N ALA A 161 14.52 2.36 -7.47
CA ALA A 161 14.16 2.37 -6.05
C ALA A 161 13.12 1.30 -5.70
N ASN A 162 12.53 0.61 -6.68
CA ASN A 162 11.47 -0.37 -6.48
C ASN A 162 10.30 0.20 -5.64
N VAL A 163 9.88 1.42 -5.97
CA VAL A 163 8.70 2.08 -5.38
C VAL A 163 7.55 2.00 -6.37
N VAL A 164 6.36 1.65 -5.88
CA VAL A 164 5.15 1.62 -6.72
C VAL A 164 4.86 3.02 -7.28
N ARG A 165 4.52 3.07 -8.57
CA ARG A 165 4.27 4.33 -9.27
C ARG A 165 2.83 4.79 -9.06
N MET A 166 2.67 5.96 -8.43
CA MET A 166 1.40 6.67 -8.39
C MET A 166 1.18 7.39 -9.72
N LEU A 167 0.06 7.14 -10.38
CA LEU A 167 -0.29 7.68 -11.70
C LEU A 167 -1.16 8.93 -11.59
N ASP A 168 -2.06 8.97 -10.60
CA ASP A 168 -3.00 10.07 -10.40
C ASP A 168 -3.48 10.12 -8.95
N THR A 169 -4.01 11.26 -8.52
CA THR A 169 -4.67 11.41 -7.22
C THR A 169 -5.75 12.50 -7.29
N PHE A 170 -6.91 12.24 -6.70
CA PHE A 170 -8.05 13.15 -6.70
C PHE A 170 -9.00 12.85 -5.53
N THR A 171 -9.95 13.74 -5.29
CA THR A 171 -11.05 13.52 -4.34
C THR A 171 -12.33 13.19 -5.08
N PHE A 172 -13.01 12.11 -4.68
CA PHE A 172 -14.29 11.70 -5.24
C PHE A 172 -15.25 11.35 -4.10
N ARG A 173 -16.41 12.02 -4.04
CA ARG A 173 -17.47 11.81 -3.03
C ARG A 173 -16.93 11.74 -1.60
N ASN A 174 -16.11 12.70 -1.23
CA ASN A 174 -15.42 12.80 0.05
C ASN A 174 -14.38 11.69 0.33
N HIS A 175 -14.01 10.88 -0.65
CA HIS A 175 -12.89 9.93 -0.54
C HIS A 175 -11.66 10.49 -1.23
N GLN A 176 -10.51 10.43 -0.58
CA GLN A 176 -9.22 10.59 -1.26
C GLN A 176 -8.95 9.32 -2.06
N CYS A 177 -8.70 9.48 -3.35
CA CYS A 177 -8.40 8.39 -4.28
C CYS A 177 -6.96 8.51 -4.78
N LEU A 178 -6.25 7.40 -4.80
CA LEU A 178 -4.91 7.29 -5.37
C LEU A 178 -4.93 6.22 -6.45
N VAL A 179 -4.40 6.54 -7.62
CA VAL A 179 -4.29 5.62 -8.75
C VAL A 179 -2.86 5.13 -8.86
N PHE A 180 -2.68 3.84 -8.87
CA PHE A 180 -1.36 3.21 -9.00
C PHE A 180 -1.29 2.33 -10.24
N GLU A 181 -0.09 2.08 -10.72
CA GLU A 181 0.14 0.99 -11.65
C GLU A 181 -0.37 -0.33 -11.09
N LEU A 182 -0.88 -1.20 -11.95
CA LEU A 182 -1.37 -2.50 -11.54
C LEU A 182 -0.21 -3.49 -11.45
N LEU A 183 0.13 -3.87 -10.22
CA LEU A 183 1.11 -4.91 -9.95
C LEU A 183 0.42 -6.28 -9.80
N PRO A 184 1.05 -7.38 -10.25
CA PRO A 184 0.35 -8.66 -10.39
C PRO A 184 0.04 -9.35 -9.07
N LEU A 185 0.98 -9.44 -8.15
CA LEU A 185 0.89 -10.22 -6.91
C LEU A 185 1.72 -9.60 -5.80
N SER A 186 1.27 -9.75 -4.55
CA SER A 186 2.13 -9.52 -3.40
C SER A 186 3.03 -10.73 -3.12
N LEU A 187 4.11 -10.52 -2.40
CA LEU A 187 4.96 -11.61 -1.90
C LEU A 187 4.17 -12.55 -0.98
N TYR A 188 3.16 -12.03 -0.27
CA TYR A 188 2.27 -12.85 0.54
C TYR A 188 1.37 -13.76 -0.31
N ASP A 189 0.86 -13.26 -1.44
CA ASP A 189 0.09 -14.10 -2.37
C ASP A 189 0.96 -15.20 -2.98
N LEU A 190 2.21 -14.88 -3.31
CA LEU A 190 3.16 -15.89 -3.77
C LEU A 190 3.45 -16.95 -2.69
N LEU A 191 3.55 -16.55 -1.41
CA LEU A 191 3.67 -17.49 -0.29
C LEU A 191 2.44 -18.40 -0.17
N LYS A 192 1.23 -17.87 -0.34
CA LYS A 192 -0.01 -18.68 -0.36
C LYS A 192 -0.01 -19.69 -1.52
N ILE A 193 0.36 -19.26 -2.73
CA ILE A 193 0.46 -20.14 -3.91
C ILE A 193 1.45 -21.28 -3.64
N SER A 194 2.59 -21.00 -3.01
CA SER A 194 3.58 -22.01 -2.61
C SER A 194 3.15 -22.87 -1.41
N LYS A 195 1.93 -22.64 -0.87
CA LYS A 195 1.42 -23.27 0.36
C LYS A 195 2.40 -23.09 1.54
N PHE A 196 3.04 -21.92 1.61
CA PHE A 196 4.02 -21.55 2.64
C PHE A 196 5.24 -22.49 2.72
N LYS A 197 5.58 -23.17 1.63
CA LYS A 197 6.77 -24.04 1.55
C LYS A 197 8.08 -23.24 1.46
N GLY A 198 7.99 -21.91 1.30
CA GLY A 198 9.13 -21.04 1.10
C GLY A 198 9.57 -20.95 -0.37
N PHE A 199 10.74 -20.36 -0.58
CA PHE A 199 11.28 -20.07 -1.91
C PHE A 199 12.73 -20.58 -2.02
N SER A 200 13.20 -20.74 -3.26
CA SER A 200 14.61 -21.04 -3.49
C SER A 200 15.50 -19.91 -2.96
N LEU A 201 16.70 -20.25 -2.51
CA LEU A 201 17.66 -19.28 -2.00
C LEU A 201 18.00 -18.19 -3.04
N THR A 202 18.02 -18.56 -4.31
CA THR A 202 18.23 -17.61 -5.42
C THR A 202 17.15 -16.57 -5.49
N LEU A 203 15.87 -16.96 -5.36
CA LEU A 203 14.74 -16.03 -5.34
C LEU A 203 14.78 -15.14 -4.08
N VAL A 204 15.04 -15.74 -2.92
CA VAL A 204 15.17 -14.99 -1.64
C VAL A 204 16.26 -13.92 -1.74
N ARG A 205 17.42 -14.24 -2.32
CA ARG A 205 18.50 -13.26 -2.53
C ARG A 205 18.09 -12.12 -3.45
N LYS A 206 17.37 -12.41 -4.55
CA LYS A 206 16.87 -11.41 -5.48
C LYS A 206 15.88 -10.47 -4.78
N LEU A 207 14.91 -11.02 -4.06
CA LEU A 207 13.92 -10.24 -3.31
C LEU A 207 14.59 -9.39 -2.24
N ALA A 208 15.50 -9.97 -1.43
CA ALA A 208 16.24 -9.25 -0.40
C ALA A 208 17.04 -8.08 -0.99
N ARG A 209 17.71 -8.30 -2.14
CA ARG A 209 18.45 -7.23 -2.82
C ARG A 209 17.54 -6.08 -3.22
N ASN A 210 16.38 -6.37 -3.80
CA ASN A 210 15.44 -5.33 -4.23
C ASN A 210 14.85 -4.56 -3.04
N ILE A 211 14.52 -5.26 -1.94
CA ILE A 211 14.08 -4.62 -0.70
C ILE A 211 15.17 -3.71 -0.11
N LEU A 212 16.43 -4.16 -0.11
CA LEU A 212 17.56 -3.35 0.39
C LEU A 212 17.79 -2.11 -0.47
N LEU A 213 17.65 -2.20 -1.80
CA LEU A 213 17.72 -1.05 -2.70
C LEU A 213 16.57 -0.05 -2.42
N ASN A 214 15.37 -0.56 -2.15
CA ASN A 214 14.25 0.29 -1.72
C ASN A 214 14.55 1.01 -0.41
N LEU A 215 15.04 0.29 0.61
CA LEU A 215 15.39 0.89 1.91
C LEU A 215 16.52 1.91 1.80
N GLU A 216 17.49 1.68 0.91
CA GLU A 216 18.54 2.66 0.60
C GLU A 216 17.97 3.92 -0.02
N ALA A 217 17.04 3.79 -0.97
CA ALA A 217 16.34 4.92 -1.58
C ALA A 217 15.50 5.70 -0.56
N LEU A 218 14.79 5.01 0.35
CA LEU A 218 14.03 5.64 1.43
C LEU A 218 14.93 6.44 2.40
N ARG A 219 16.17 5.99 2.60
CA ARG A 219 17.17 6.65 3.46
C ARG A 219 17.84 7.85 2.80
N ALA A 220 17.71 8.04 1.49
CA ALA A 220 18.32 9.17 0.79
C ALA A 220 17.95 10.49 1.48
N PRO A 221 18.90 11.45 1.63
CA PRO A 221 18.66 12.70 2.37
C PRO A 221 17.45 13.50 1.87
N GLU A 222 17.15 13.39 0.60
CA GLU A 222 16.04 14.06 -0.06
C GLU A 222 14.67 13.42 0.30
N VAL A 223 14.67 12.15 0.67
CA VAL A 223 13.47 11.37 1.04
C VAL A 223 13.33 11.31 2.56
N ASP A 224 14.37 10.78 3.23
CA ASP A 224 14.51 10.68 4.70
C ASP A 224 13.28 10.06 5.38
N VAL A 225 12.94 8.83 4.99
CA VAL A 225 11.74 8.12 5.44
C VAL A 225 12.06 6.74 5.98
N ILE A 226 11.40 6.38 7.08
CA ILE A 226 11.38 5.03 7.62
C ILE A 226 10.07 4.35 7.22
N HIS A 227 10.14 3.17 6.60
CA HIS A 227 8.97 2.47 6.06
C HIS A 227 7.95 2.04 7.13
N CYS A 228 8.39 1.62 8.31
CA CYS A 228 7.61 1.22 9.49
C CYS A 228 6.65 0.02 9.34
N ASP A 229 6.29 -0.42 8.12
CA ASP A 229 5.35 -1.52 7.88
C ASP A 229 5.83 -2.47 6.78
N LEU A 230 7.13 -2.82 6.82
CA LEU A 230 7.71 -3.77 5.86
C LEU A 230 7.25 -5.20 6.18
N LYS A 231 6.46 -5.79 5.29
CA LYS A 231 5.91 -7.13 5.39
C LYS A 231 5.60 -7.70 4.01
N PRO A 232 5.45 -9.03 3.86
CA PRO A 232 5.21 -9.66 2.56
C PRO A 232 3.99 -9.13 1.81
N GLU A 233 2.97 -8.66 2.50
CA GLU A 233 1.77 -8.05 1.92
C GLU A 233 2.06 -6.73 1.21
N ASN A 234 3.09 -6.01 1.65
CA ASN A 234 3.48 -4.70 1.13
C ASN A 234 4.63 -4.78 0.11
N VAL A 235 5.09 -5.98 -0.21
CA VAL A 235 6.08 -6.23 -1.27
C VAL A 235 5.34 -6.80 -2.47
N MET A 236 5.24 -5.99 -3.55
CA MET A 236 4.60 -6.38 -4.80
C MET A 236 5.66 -6.85 -5.81
N LEU A 237 5.25 -7.72 -6.74
CA LEU A 237 6.14 -8.34 -7.74
C LEU A 237 5.91 -7.73 -9.11
#